data_0fec38af1716318b19a78aa640d797c7
#
_entry.id   0fec38af1716318b19a78aa640d797c7
#
_cell.length_a   1.000
_cell.length_b   1.000
_cell.length_c   1.000
_cell.angle_alpha   90.00
_cell.angle_beta   90.00
_cell.angle_gamma   90.00
#
_symmetry.space_group_name_H-M   'P 1'
#
loop_
_entity.id
_entity.type
_entity.pdbx_description
1 polymer ?
#
loop_
_entity_poly.entity_id
_entity_poly.type
_entity_poly.pdbx_seq_one_letter_code
_entity_poly.pdbx_strand_id
1 'polypeptide(L)'
;MEQAARTHKLSPHAKLACNECHAPTALLSKLPFKAKEGARDFYMNTLGDVDLPIVAGMATKDVVNANCKACHFATNENVASMDAKPYCVDCHRSAQHMRMKPISTRMVADE
;
A
#
# COMPACT_ATOMS: atom_id res chain seq x y z
N MET A 1 2.69 7.14 -10.84
CA MET A 1 3.43 5.90 -10.47
C MET A 1 4.94 6.06 -10.33
N GLU A 2 5.59 6.97 -11.08
CA GLU A 2 7.06 7.16 -10.99
C GLU A 2 7.54 7.52 -9.58
N GLN A 3 6.86 8.43 -8.89
CA GLN A 3 7.20 8.80 -7.52
C GLN A 3 7.09 7.61 -6.55
N ALA A 4 6.05 6.78 -6.68
CA ALA A 4 5.89 5.58 -5.87
C ALA A 4 7.02 4.58 -6.10
N ALA A 5 7.43 4.36 -7.36
CA ALA A 5 8.54 3.49 -7.68
C ALA A 5 9.89 4.00 -7.14
N ARG A 6 10.13 5.32 -7.21
CA ARG A 6 11.34 5.94 -6.64
C ARG A 6 11.40 5.78 -5.12
N THR A 7 10.31 6.10 -4.44
CA THR A 7 10.26 6.04 -2.97
C THR A 7 10.30 4.61 -2.45
N HIS A 8 9.72 3.64 -3.21
CA HIS A 8 9.84 2.21 -2.90
C HIS A 8 11.31 1.74 -2.92
N LYS A 9 12.10 2.14 -3.92
CA LYS A 9 13.53 1.78 -4.00
C LYS A 9 14.36 2.26 -2.80
N LEU A 10 13.88 3.26 -2.07
CA LEU A 10 14.51 3.80 -0.86
C LEU A 10 13.94 3.19 0.43
N SER A 11 12.92 2.34 0.32
CA SER A 11 12.24 1.73 1.48
C SER A 11 12.95 0.47 1.96
N PRO A 12 12.68 0.01 3.19
CA PRO A 12 13.15 -1.29 3.68
C PRO A 12 12.70 -2.47 2.81
N HIS A 13 11.62 -2.31 2.04
CA HIS A 13 11.03 -3.33 1.16
C HIS A 13 11.45 -3.20 -0.31
N ALA A 14 12.52 -2.48 -0.60
CA ALA A 14 13.00 -2.21 -1.98
C ALA A 14 13.27 -3.47 -2.83
N LYS A 15 13.49 -4.61 -2.19
CA LYS A 15 13.75 -5.90 -2.87
C LYS A 15 12.48 -6.66 -3.25
N LEU A 16 11.33 -6.25 -2.70
CA LEU A 16 10.05 -6.91 -2.97
C LEU A 16 9.43 -6.37 -4.26
N ALA A 17 8.71 -7.20 -4.99
CA ALA A 17 7.92 -6.74 -6.12
C ALA A 17 6.66 -6.01 -5.65
N CYS A 18 6.20 -5.02 -6.40
CA CYS A 18 5.01 -4.24 -6.06
C CYS A 18 3.78 -5.12 -5.77
N ASN A 19 3.63 -6.20 -6.54
CA ASN A 19 2.52 -7.15 -6.39
C ASN A 19 2.56 -7.99 -5.10
N GLU A 20 3.68 -8.07 -4.41
CA GLU A 20 3.77 -8.80 -3.13
C GLU A 20 3.03 -8.06 -2.03
N CYS A 21 2.95 -6.74 -2.13
CA CYS A 21 2.15 -5.91 -1.24
C CYS A 21 0.76 -5.60 -1.81
N HIS A 22 0.68 -5.27 -3.12
CA HIS A 22 -0.52 -4.72 -3.74
C HIS A 22 -1.45 -5.75 -4.40
N ALA A 23 -1.16 -7.03 -4.34
CA ALA A 23 -2.06 -8.08 -4.84
C ALA A 23 -2.25 -9.19 -3.81
N PRO A 24 -3.41 -9.86 -3.79
CA PRO A 24 -3.63 -11.04 -2.96
C PRO A 24 -2.58 -12.12 -3.25
N THR A 25 -2.14 -12.83 -2.22
CA THR A 25 -1.14 -13.91 -2.36
C THR A 25 -1.72 -15.17 -2.96
N ALA A 26 -2.98 -15.51 -2.64
CA ALA A 26 -3.63 -16.69 -3.15
C ALA A 26 -3.98 -16.55 -4.65
N LEU A 27 -3.62 -17.54 -5.45
CA LEU A 27 -3.79 -17.53 -6.92
C LEU A 27 -5.24 -17.31 -7.34
N LEU A 28 -6.19 -17.99 -6.67
CA LEU A 28 -7.62 -17.91 -6.98
C LEU A 28 -8.21 -16.50 -6.76
N SER A 29 -7.71 -15.76 -5.79
CA SER A 29 -8.12 -14.37 -5.55
C SER A 29 -7.30 -13.35 -6.36
N LYS A 30 -6.06 -13.70 -6.70
CA LYS A 30 -5.14 -12.84 -7.44
C LYS A 30 -5.58 -12.60 -8.89
N LEU A 31 -6.09 -13.65 -9.57
CA LEU A 31 -6.52 -13.55 -10.96
C LEU A 31 -7.70 -12.60 -11.14
N PRO A 32 -8.85 -12.78 -10.44
CA PRO A 32 -9.98 -11.86 -10.58
C PRO A 32 -9.65 -10.45 -10.08
N PHE A 33 -8.82 -10.32 -9.03
CA PHE A 33 -8.35 -9.04 -8.55
C PHE A 33 -7.57 -8.29 -9.63
N LYS A 34 -6.60 -8.94 -10.27
CA LYS A 34 -5.80 -8.32 -11.34
C LYS A 34 -6.63 -7.99 -12.58
N ALA A 35 -7.59 -8.84 -12.94
CA ALA A 35 -8.47 -8.56 -14.08
C ALA A 35 -9.32 -7.32 -13.82
N LYS A 36 -9.92 -7.21 -12.63
CA LYS A 36 -10.74 -6.07 -12.23
C LYS A 36 -9.94 -4.77 -12.17
N GLU A 37 -8.82 -4.78 -11.45
CA GLU A 37 -8.00 -3.57 -11.27
C GLU A 37 -7.33 -3.17 -12.60
N GLY A 38 -6.85 -4.12 -13.39
CA GLY A 38 -6.30 -3.83 -14.72
C GLY A 38 -7.32 -3.24 -15.69
N ALA A 39 -8.56 -3.74 -15.70
CA ALA A 39 -9.64 -3.16 -16.49
C ALA A 39 -9.97 -1.73 -16.03
N ARG A 40 -10.01 -1.51 -14.72
CA ARG A 40 -10.22 -0.18 -14.14
C ARG A 40 -9.09 0.78 -14.52
N ASP A 41 -7.84 0.35 -14.37
CA ASP A 41 -6.67 1.18 -14.71
C ASP A 41 -6.67 1.53 -16.20
N PHE A 42 -6.98 0.57 -17.07
CA PHE A 42 -7.12 0.81 -18.50
C PHE A 42 -8.21 1.84 -18.80
N TYR A 43 -9.39 1.69 -18.20
CA TYR A 43 -10.49 2.65 -18.36
C TYR A 43 -10.09 4.05 -17.90
N MET A 44 -9.54 4.18 -16.68
CA MET A 44 -9.16 5.48 -16.11
C MET A 44 -8.05 6.16 -16.91
N ASN A 45 -7.07 5.41 -17.42
CA ASN A 45 -5.99 5.98 -18.23
C ASN A 45 -6.41 6.34 -19.65
N THR A 46 -7.49 5.74 -20.18
CA THR A 46 -7.90 5.93 -21.57
C THR A 46 -9.06 6.91 -21.71
N LEU A 47 -10.04 6.83 -20.82
CA LEU A 47 -11.31 7.57 -20.91
C LEU A 47 -11.66 8.36 -19.64
N GLY A 48 -10.97 8.12 -18.54
CA GLY A 48 -11.23 8.77 -17.26
C GLY A 48 -10.22 9.85 -16.89
N ASP A 49 -10.54 10.61 -15.86
CA ASP A 49 -9.60 11.50 -15.18
C ASP A 49 -8.97 10.77 -14.00
N VAL A 50 -7.66 10.91 -13.86
CA VAL A 50 -6.91 10.38 -12.72
C VAL A 50 -6.74 11.48 -11.69
N ASP A 51 -7.42 11.35 -10.56
CA ASP A 51 -7.25 12.26 -9.43
C ASP A 51 -5.80 12.27 -8.93
N LEU A 52 -5.26 13.45 -8.74
CA LEU A 52 -3.93 13.64 -8.14
C LEU A 52 -4.08 14.40 -6.80
N PRO A 53 -3.49 13.88 -5.71
CA PRO A 53 -2.64 12.69 -5.59
C PRO A 53 -3.43 11.37 -5.63
N ILE A 54 -2.82 10.33 -6.20
CA ILE A 54 -3.41 8.99 -6.19
C ILE A 54 -3.43 8.46 -4.75
N VAL A 55 -4.61 8.21 -4.22
CA VAL A 55 -4.82 7.69 -2.86
C VAL A 55 -5.34 6.25 -2.90
N ALA A 56 -4.78 5.39 -2.05
CA ALA A 56 -5.23 4.01 -1.96
C ALA A 56 -6.66 3.92 -1.40
N GLY A 57 -7.55 3.26 -2.14
CA GLY A 57 -8.90 2.92 -1.66
C GLY A 57 -8.88 1.87 -0.55
N MET A 58 -10.01 1.71 0.15
CA MET A 58 -10.15 0.75 1.27
C MET A 58 -9.78 -0.68 0.85
N ALA A 59 -10.28 -1.17 -0.29
CA ALA A 59 -9.97 -2.51 -0.77
C ALA A 59 -8.46 -2.74 -0.96
N THR A 60 -7.73 -1.74 -1.44
CA THR A 60 -6.27 -1.80 -1.56
C THR A 60 -5.60 -1.83 -0.19
N LYS A 61 -6.09 -1.04 0.77
CA LYS A 61 -5.56 -1.03 2.14
C LYS A 61 -5.76 -2.39 2.82
N ASP A 62 -6.90 -3.04 2.61
CA ASP A 62 -7.21 -4.37 3.16
C ASP A 62 -6.22 -5.42 2.63
N VAL A 63 -5.99 -5.43 1.32
CA VAL A 63 -5.02 -6.35 0.68
C VAL A 63 -3.61 -6.12 1.21
N VAL A 64 -3.16 -4.87 1.24
CA VAL A 64 -1.82 -4.51 1.76
C VAL A 64 -1.67 -4.92 3.22
N ASN A 65 -2.70 -4.65 4.04
CA ASN A 65 -2.67 -4.99 5.47
C ASN A 65 -2.61 -6.50 5.71
N ALA A 66 -3.36 -7.29 4.93
CA ALA A 66 -3.31 -8.75 4.98
C ALA A 66 -1.91 -9.27 4.63
N ASN A 67 -1.28 -8.71 3.60
CA ASN A 67 0.07 -9.09 3.18
C ASN A 67 1.14 -8.68 4.22
N CYS A 68 1.00 -7.50 4.85
CA CYS A 68 1.86 -7.11 5.97
C CYS A 68 1.80 -8.13 7.11
N LYS A 69 0.58 -8.49 7.53
CA LYS A 69 0.37 -9.47 8.61
C LYS A 69 0.91 -10.86 8.24
N ALA A 70 0.77 -11.30 7.00
CA ALA A 70 1.26 -12.60 6.55
C ALA A 70 2.80 -12.71 6.61
N CYS A 71 3.51 -11.66 6.19
CA CYS A 71 4.98 -11.64 6.22
C CYS A 71 5.54 -11.35 7.62
N HIS A 72 4.88 -10.48 8.38
CA HIS A 72 5.33 -10.05 9.71
C HIS A 72 4.61 -10.76 10.86
N PHE A 73 4.05 -11.93 10.59
CA PHE A 73 3.22 -12.63 11.58
C PHE A 73 3.98 -12.91 12.89
N ALA A 74 5.22 -13.40 12.81
CA ALA A 74 6.04 -13.71 14.00
C ALA A 74 6.38 -12.48 14.86
N THR A 75 6.50 -11.30 14.24
CA THR A 75 6.75 -10.05 14.97
C THR A 75 5.48 -9.42 15.53
N ASN A 76 4.31 -9.82 15.02
CA ASN A 76 3.02 -9.26 15.39
C ASN A 76 2.34 -10.02 16.53
N GLU A 77 2.73 -11.28 16.80
CA GLU A 77 2.05 -12.15 17.77
C GLU A 77 1.98 -11.59 19.20
N ASN A 78 2.93 -10.75 19.60
CA ASN A 78 3.03 -10.24 20.96
C ASN A 78 2.98 -8.69 21.05
N VAL A 79 2.45 -8.03 20.02
CA VAL A 79 2.36 -6.56 20.03
C VAL A 79 1.01 -6.12 20.60
N ALA A 80 1.00 -5.66 21.84
CA ALA A 80 -0.22 -5.23 22.55
C ALA A 80 -0.97 -4.06 21.88
N SER A 81 -0.30 -3.31 21.00
CA SER A 81 -0.90 -2.16 20.29
C SER A 81 -1.46 -2.49 18.91
N MET A 82 -1.51 -3.79 18.52
CA MET A 82 -2.02 -4.18 17.19
C MET A 82 -3.48 -3.77 16.94
N ASP A 83 -4.27 -3.65 18.00
CA ASP A 83 -5.67 -3.26 17.92
C ASP A 83 -5.89 -1.74 18.01
N ALA A 84 -4.84 -0.97 18.26
CA ALA A 84 -4.94 0.49 18.41
C ALA A 84 -5.32 1.20 17.10
N LYS A 85 -4.91 0.63 15.95
CA LYS A 85 -5.27 1.12 14.61
C LYS A 85 -5.54 -0.07 13.66
N PRO A 86 -6.53 0.08 12.75
CA PRO A 86 -6.96 -1.04 11.90
C PRO A 86 -5.91 -1.46 10.86
N TYR A 87 -5.02 -0.53 10.45
CA TYR A 87 -4.03 -0.79 9.42
C TYR A 87 -2.60 -0.53 9.90
N CYS A 88 -1.69 -1.43 9.56
CA CYS A 88 -0.27 -1.31 9.88
C CYS A 88 0.33 0.00 9.34
N VAL A 89 -0.12 0.43 8.16
CA VAL A 89 0.33 1.67 7.51
C VAL A 89 -0.10 2.96 8.22
N ASP A 90 -1.06 2.90 9.13
CA ASP A 90 -1.48 4.07 9.91
C ASP A 90 -0.40 4.51 10.92
N CYS A 91 0.41 3.56 11.38
CA CYS A 91 1.59 3.84 12.21
C CYS A 91 2.88 3.77 11.36
N HIS A 92 3.03 2.76 10.51
CA HIS A 92 4.23 2.50 9.69
C HIS A 92 4.16 3.19 8.33
N ARG A 93 3.93 4.50 8.32
CA ARG A 93 3.64 5.29 7.10
C ARG A 93 4.75 5.33 6.05
N SER A 94 5.99 5.01 6.42
CA SER A 94 7.15 5.03 5.51
C SER A 94 7.74 3.65 5.24
N ALA A 95 7.09 2.57 5.70
CA ALA A 95 7.63 1.23 5.57
C ALA A 95 7.67 0.75 4.11
N GLN A 96 6.64 1.07 3.32
CA GLN A 96 6.49 0.63 1.93
C GLN A 96 6.99 1.65 0.92
N HIS A 97 6.76 2.96 1.18
CA HIS A 97 7.16 4.08 0.35
C HIS A 97 7.71 5.19 1.24
N MET A 98 8.99 5.49 1.10
CA MET A 98 9.61 6.55 1.89
C MET A 98 8.93 7.90 1.61
N ARG A 99 8.53 8.59 2.66
CA ARG A 99 8.02 9.96 2.52
C ARG A 99 9.18 10.91 2.24
N MET A 100 9.10 11.61 1.12
CA MET A 100 10.13 12.58 0.71
C MET A 100 10.01 13.93 1.44
N LYS A 101 8.84 14.23 2.01
CA LYS A 101 8.64 15.49 2.73
C LYS A 101 9.22 15.42 4.15
N PRO A 102 10.05 16.40 4.57
CA PRO A 102 10.50 16.52 5.95
C PRO A 102 9.30 16.63 6.92
N ILE A 103 9.51 16.18 8.15
CA ILE A 103 8.46 16.25 9.19
C ILE A 103 7.96 17.67 9.40
N SER A 104 8.87 18.66 9.33
CA SER A 104 8.56 20.08 9.47
C SER A 104 7.60 20.65 8.39
N THR A 105 7.46 19.98 7.25
CA THR A 105 6.57 20.41 6.16
C THR A 105 5.30 19.56 6.07
N ARG A 106 5.11 18.59 6.97
CA ARG A 106 3.88 17.80 7.05
C ARG A 106 2.84 18.63 7.78
N MET A 107 1.82 19.08 7.05
CA MET A 107 0.67 19.71 7.69
C MET A 107 -0.05 18.67 8.56
N VAL A 108 -0.54 19.13 9.71
CA VAL A 108 -1.31 18.29 10.67
C VAL A 108 -2.61 17.75 10.05
N ALA A 109 -3.02 18.28 8.92
CA ALA A 109 -4.21 17.91 8.17
C ALA A 109 -4.07 16.67 7.27
N ASP A 110 -2.98 15.91 7.37
CA ASP A 110 -2.86 14.58 6.73
C ASP A 110 -3.55 13.47 7.59
N GLU A 111 -4.57 13.84 8.41
CA GLU A 111 -5.43 12.88 9.11
C GLU A 111 -6.43 12.22 8.16
#